data_d276a9995113ae65b143126b530f6616
#
_entry.id   d276a9995113ae65b143126b530f6616
#
_cell.length_a   1.000
_cell.length_b   1.000
_cell.length_c   1.000
_cell.angle_alpha   90.00
_cell.angle_beta   90.00
_cell.angle_gamma   90.00
#
_symmetry.space_group_name_H-M   'P 1'
#
loop_
_entity.id
_entity.type
_entity.pdbx_description
1 polymer ?
#
loop_
_entity_poly.entity_id
_entity_poly.type
_entity_poly.pdbx_seq_one_letter_code
_entity_poly.pdbx_strand_id
1 'polypeptide(L)'
;GAQVYATAKDHVTIEGVVTIKKGKLRGYESYGMLCSGTELGLNEDLYPGAGYNGLLVLPEDAEIGSDVKEITGLNDWIFDVSITANRPDCQSIFGLAREVAAALGQPLKMPALDYTETEVEKPGFDVTVEAPDLCPRYIAHYVYDVKLAQSPAWMRRRLALVGNNSISNIVDITNYIMRELGQPLHAFDCDYLEGNAICVRRAAEGEKIVTLDEKEFTLNTNNLVICDGKKPVALAGIMGGLNSEIRDTTTE
;
A
#
# COMPACT_ATOMS: atom_id res chain seq x y z
N GLY A 1 31.80 -5.17 2.79
CA GLY A 1 31.29 -5.54 4.11
C GLY A 1 30.89 -7.01 4.15
N ALA A 2 30.79 -7.58 5.34
CA ALA A 2 30.28 -8.93 5.52
C ALA A 2 28.77 -8.95 5.26
N GLN A 3 28.28 -9.95 4.54
CA GLN A 3 26.86 -10.14 4.32
C GLN A 3 26.30 -11.10 5.37
N VAL A 4 25.10 -10.83 5.86
CA VAL A 4 24.35 -11.69 6.79
C VAL A 4 23.31 -12.48 5.99
N TYR A 5 23.27 -13.80 6.18
CA TYR A 5 22.37 -14.68 5.46
C TYR A 5 21.43 -15.41 6.42
N ALA A 6 20.19 -15.63 5.93
CA ALA A 6 19.23 -16.47 6.61
C ALA A 6 19.62 -17.96 6.51
N THR A 7 19.53 -18.69 7.62
CA THR A 7 19.86 -20.13 7.67
C THR A 7 18.81 -20.93 8.41
N ALA A 8 18.54 -22.14 7.97
CA ALA A 8 17.81 -23.15 8.74
C ALA A 8 18.80 -24.12 9.39
N LYS A 9 18.66 -24.33 10.72
CA LYS A 9 19.48 -25.24 11.51
C LYS A 9 19.00 -26.71 11.37
N ASP A 10 19.81 -27.63 11.87
CA ASP A 10 19.43 -29.02 12.06
C ASP A 10 18.10 -29.13 12.83
N HIS A 11 17.24 -30.05 12.41
CA HIS A 11 15.85 -30.28 12.87
C HIS A 11 14.81 -29.20 12.52
N VAL A 12 15.15 -28.12 11.84
CA VAL A 12 14.16 -27.16 11.31
C VAL A 12 13.53 -27.74 10.05
N THR A 13 12.21 -27.75 10.00
CA THR A 13 11.45 -28.12 8.80
C THR A 13 11.09 -26.86 8.03
N ILE A 14 11.50 -26.82 6.77
CA ILE A 14 11.04 -25.82 5.81
C ILE A 14 9.79 -26.40 5.16
N GLU A 15 8.65 -25.79 5.41
CA GLU A 15 7.34 -26.30 4.99
C GLU A 15 7.29 -26.48 3.47
N GLY A 16 6.85 -27.67 3.04
CA GLY A 16 6.78 -28.04 1.63
C GLY A 16 8.12 -28.32 0.94
N VAL A 17 9.25 -28.21 1.64
CA VAL A 17 10.58 -28.39 1.06
C VAL A 17 11.31 -29.57 1.70
N VAL A 18 11.87 -29.40 2.90
CA VAL A 18 12.69 -30.43 3.55
C VAL A 18 12.87 -30.18 5.05
N THR A 19 13.05 -31.25 5.81
CA THR A 19 13.56 -31.13 7.17
C THR A 19 15.09 -31.21 7.14
N ILE A 20 15.73 -30.17 7.62
CA ILE A 20 17.19 -30.07 7.68
C ILE A 20 17.72 -31.09 8.67
N LYS A 21 18.73 -31.86 8.27
CA LYS A 21 19.38 -32.88 9.10
C LYS A 21 20.89 -32.71 9.02
N LYS A 22 21.57 -32.99 10.15
CA LYS A 22 23.02 -33.12 10.14
C LYS A 22 23.45 -34.13 9.08
N GLY A 23 24.37 -33.72 8.22
CA GLY A 23 24.87 -34.54 7.11
C GLY A 23 26.29 -34.22 6.71
N LYS A 24 26.76 -34.85 5.64
CA LYS A 24 28.02 -34.51 5.00
C LYS A 24 27.77 -34.03 3.59
N LEU A 25 28.31 -32.87 3.24
CA LEU A 25 28.27 -32.32 1.90
C LEU A 25 29.70 -32.25 1.37
N ARG A 26 29.99 -32.95 0.30
CA ARG A 26 31.34 -33.00 -0.32
C ARG A 26 32.47 -33.33 0.68
N GLY A 27 32.16 -34.21 1.66
CA GLY A 27 33.13 -34.64 2.68
C GLY A 27 33.20 -33.78 3.94
N TYR A 28 32.56 -32.62 3.96
CA TYR A 28 32.48 -31.72 5.12
C TYR A 28 31.17 -31.93 5.89
N GLU A 29 31.23 -31.85 7.21
CA GLU A 29 30.04 -31.90 8.05
C GLU A 29 29.21 -30.63 7.85
N SER A 30 27.89 -30.79 7.69
CA SER A 30 26.92 -29.70 7.56
C SER A 30 25.85 -29.83 8.63
N TYR A 31 25.55 -28.73 9.31
CA TYR A 31 24.58 -28.65 10.41
C TYR A 31 23.42 -27.71 10.10
N GLY A 32 23.32 -27.22 8.89
CA GLY A 32 22.29 -26.28 8.48
C GLY A 32 22.30 -26.04 6.96
N MET A 33 21.38 -25.22 6.51
CA MET A 33 21.26 -24.80 5.12
C MET A 33 21.08 -23.27 5.06
N LEU A 34 21.74 -22.64 4.11
CA LEU A 34 21.42 -21.26 3.74
C LEU A 34 20.12 -21.26 2.96
N CYS A 35 19.22 -20.31 3.26
CA CYS A 35 17.87 -20.28 2.71
C CYS A 35 17.67 -19.06 1.79
N SER A 36 16.85 -19.25 0.77
CA SER A 36 16.22 -18.18 0.02
C SER A 36 15.00 -17.61 0.77
N GLY A 37 14.52 -16.45 0.34
CA GLY A 37 13.29 -15.88 0.90
C GLY A 37 12.08 -16.78 0.69
N THR A 38 11.94 -17.35 -0.50
CA THR A 38 10.82 -18.22 -0.86
C THR A 38 10.80 -19.51 -0.04
N GLU A 39 11.95 -20.10 0.28
CA GLU A 39 12.03 -21.24 1.20
C GLU A 39 11.60 -20.92 2.63
N LEU A 40 11.67 -19.65 3.02
CA LEU A 40 11.18 -19.15 4.32
C LEU A 40 9.73 -18.67 4.28
N GLY A 41 9.02 -18.85 3.16
CA GLY A 41 7.63 -18.40 2.98
C GLY A 41 7.50 -16.90 2.78
N LEU A 42 8.60 -16.22 2.44
CA LEU A 42 8.61 -14.80 2.11
C LEU A 42 8.45 -14.60 0.60
N ASN A 43 7.89 -13.46 0.23
CA ASN A 43 7.88 -12.93 -1.12
C ASN A 43 8.41 -11.49 -1.11
N GLU A 44 8.54 -10.88 -2.28
CA GLU A 44 9.08 -9.53 -2.43
C GLU A 44 8.23 -8.46 -1.73
N ASP A 45 6.90 -8.66 -1.63
CA ASP A 45 6.00 -7.72 -0.97
C ASP A 45 6.13 -7.80 0.56
N LEU A 46 6.33 -9.01 1.11
CA LEU A 46 6.52 -9.20 2.54
C LEU A 46 7.91 -8.76 3.00
N TYR A 47 8.92 -9.02 2.20
CA TYR A 47 10.29 -8.67 2.54
C TYR A 47 11.11 -8.37 1.27
N PRO A 48 11.72 -7.18 1.13
CA PRO A 48 12.53 -6.81 -0.02
C PRO A 48 13.69 -7.77 -0.24
N GLY A 49 13.87 -8.21 -1.48
CA GLY A 49 14.90 -9.18 -1.86
C GLY A 49 14.50 -10.65 -1.66
N ALA A 50 13.33 -10.93 -1.09
CA ALA A 50 12.86 -12.31 -0.89
C ALA A 50 12.47 -13.02 -2.17
N GLY A 51 12.04 -12.28 -3.19
CA GLY A 51 11.67 -12.82 -4.51
C GLY A 51 12.86 -13.20 -5.39
N TYR A 52 14.08 -12.86 -4.98
CA TYR A 52 15.29 -13.19 -5.73
C TYR A 52 15.61 -14.69 -5.64
N ASN A 53 15.92 -15.30 -6.80
CA ASN A 53 16.36 -16.71 -6.86
C ASN A 53 17.79 -16.86 -6.33
N GLY A 54 17.95 -16.78 -5.02
CA GLY A 54 19.24 -16.87 -4.37
C GLY A 54 19.10 -16.87 -2.85
N LEU A 55 20.21 -16.72 -2.17
CA LEU A 55 20.23 -16.65 -0.72
C LEU A 55 19.59 -15.34 -0.23
N LEU A 56 18.76 -15.42 0.81
CA LEU A 56 18.21 -14.23 1.44
C LEU A 56 19.32 -13.48 2.20
N VAL A 57 19.58 -12.26 1.74
CA VAL A 57 20.50 -11.33 2.40
C VAL A 57 19.70 -10.51 3.39
N LEU A 58 20.12 -10.54 4.66
CA LEU A 58 19.52 -9.76 5.74
C LEU A 58 20.23 -8.39 5.88
N PRO A 59 19.65 -7.42 6.60
CA PRO A 59 20.30 -6.16 6.90
C PRO A 59 21.68 -6.35 7.54
N GLU A 60 22.61 -5.44 7.26
CA GLU A 60 23.99 -5.53 7.77
C GLU A 60 24.08 -5.47 9.31
N ASP A 61 23.11 -4.83 9.95
CA ASP A 61 22.97 -4.70 11.39
C ASP A 61 22.20 -5.87 12.06
N ALA A 62 21.79 -6.87 11.27
CA ALA A 62 21.09 -8.04 11.81
C ALA A 62 22.00 -8.82 12.77
N GLU A 63 21.51 -9.04 13.99
CA GLU A 63 22.23 -9.77 15.02
C GLU A 63 22.42 -11.23 14.62
N ILE A 64 23.68 -11.69 14.56
CA ILE A 64 24.02 -13.06 14.19
C ILE A 64 23.52 -14.03 15.26
N GLY A 65 22.70 -14.99 14.82
CA GLY A 65 22.13 -16.00 15.72
C GLY A 65 20.73 -15.66 16.24
N SER A 66 20.20 -14.47 15.94
CA SER A 66 18.81 -14.12 16.22
C SER A 66 17.82 -14.93 15.35
N ASP A 67 16.57 -14.97 15.76
CA ASP A 67 15.51 -15.62 14.97
C ASP A 67 15.18 -14.77 13.74
N VAL A 68 15.32 -15.35 12.57
CA VAL A 68 15.02 -14.68 11.30
C VAL A 68 13.57 -14.20 11.18
N LYS A 69 12.63 -14.82 11.88
CA LYS A 69 11.23 -14.39 11.94
C LYS A 69 11.07 -13.01 12.55
N GLU A 70 11.88 -12.67 13.55
CA GLU A 70 11.88 -11.34 14.16
C GLU A 70 12.41 -10.29 13.18
N ILE A 71 13.52 -10.59 12.49
CA ILE A 71 14.14 -9.69 11.52
C ILE A 71 13.21 -9.45 10.33
N THR A 72 12.61 -10.51 9.80
CA THR A 72 11.72 -10.46 8.63
C THR A 72 10.29 -10.10 8.98
N GLY A 73 9.98 -10.10 10.28
CA GLY A 73 8.66 -9.79 10.79
C GLY A 73 7.59 -10.86 10.52
N LEU A 74 7.99 -12.11 10.33
CA LEU A 74 7.05 -13.24 10.19
C LEU A 74 6.37 -13.62 11.51
N ASN A 75 6.86 -13.11 12.64
CA ASN A 75 6.25 -13.33 13.95
C ASN A 75 5.11 -12.35 14.20
N ASP A 76 4.02 -12.51 13.46
CA ASP A 76 2.85 -11.64 13.49
C ASP A 76 1.55 -12.44 13.43
N TRP A 77 0.42 -11.80 13.72
CA TRP A 77 -0.90 -12.40 13.68
C TRP A 77 -1.74 -11.74 12.59
N ILE A 78 -2.33 -12.55 11.73
CA ILE A 78 -3.28 -12.10 10.70
C ILE A 78 -4.67 -12.58 11.12
N PHE A 79 -5.59 -11.63 11.25
CA PHE A 79 -7.00 -11.93 11.53
C PHE A 79 -7.81 -11.82 10.25
N ASP A 80 -8.45 -12.90 9.87
CA ASP A 80 -9.50 -12.89 8.84
C ASP A 80 -10.84 -12.58 9.49
N VAL A 81 -11.38 -11.40 9.19
CA VAL A 81 -12.58 -10.88 9.86
C VAL A 81 -13.72 -10.73 8.85
N SER A 82 -14.77 -11.52 9.02
CA SER A 82 -16.01 -11.36 8.26
C SER A 82 -16.82 -10.18 8.78
N ILE A 83 -17.04 -9.18 7.91
CA ILE A 83 -17.77 -7.97 8.24
C ILE A 83 -19.15 -7.99 7.58
N THR A 84 -20.19 -7.75 8.37
CA THR A 84 -21.57 -7.67 7.89
C THR A 84 -21.80 -6.38 7.11
N ALA A 85 -22.74 -6.39 6.15
CA ALA A 85 -23.00 -5.27 5.25
C ALA A 85 -23.44 -3.97 5.97
N ASN A 86 -23.98 -4.09 7.18
CA ASN A 86 -24.38 -2.94 8.00
C ASN A 86 -23.26 -2.30 8.83
N ARG A 87 -22.02 -2.82 8.72
CA ARG A 87 -20.86 -2.34 9.47
C ARG A 87 -19.69 -1.96 8.54
N PRO A 88 -19.92 -1.06 7.57
CA PRO A 88 -18.84 -0.64 6.65
C PRO A 88 -17.69 0.08 7.37
N ASP A 89 -17.94 0.66 8.52
CA ASP A 89 -16.94 1.27 9.40
C ASP A 89 -15.85 0.27 9.86
N CYS A 90 -16.19 -1.01 9.97
CA CYS A 90 -15.25 -2.07 10.34
C CYS A 90 -14.37 -2.57 9.18
N GLN A 91 -14.50 -2.03 7.98
CA GLN A 91 -13.62 -2.35 6.85
C GLN A 91 -12.23 -1.68 6.96
N SER A 92 -12.00 -0.88 7.98
CA SER A 92 -10.70 -0.31 8.31
C SER A 92 -10.13 -0.90 9.60
N ILE A 93 -8.81 -0.88 9.72
CA ILE A 93 -8.11 -1.32 10.94
C ILE A 93 -8.57 -0.49 12.14
N PHE A 94 -8.72 0.82 11.96
CA PHE A 94 -9.19 1.71 13.03
C PHE A 94 -10.63 1.43 13.42
N GLY A 95 -11.52 1.14 12.48
CA GLY A 95 -12.89 0.75 12.77
C GLY A 95 -12.97 -0.55 13.57
N LEU A 96 -12.18 -1.56 13.17
CA LEU A 96 -12.05 -2.81 13.95
C LEU A 96 -11.47 -2.57 15.35
N ALA A 97 -10.44 -1.72 15.45
CA ALA A 97 -9.83 -1.39 16.74
C ALA A 97 -10.84 -0.76 17.71
N ARG A 98 -11.76 0.08 17.22
CA ARG A 98 -12.85 0.65 18.01
C ARG A 98 -13.78 -0.43 18.57
N GLU A 99 -14.17 -1.40 17.76
CA GLU A 99 -15.02 -2.51 18.19
C GLU A 99 -14.30 -3.41 19.20
N VAL A 100 -13.04 -3.74 18.95
CA VAL A 100 -12.23 -4.55 19.89
C VAL A 100 -12.04 -3.80 21.21
N ALA A 101 -11.76 -2.51 21.18
CA ALA A 101 -11.63 -1.68 22.37
C ALA A 101 -12.92 -1.67 23.19
N ALA A 102 -14.06 -1.50 22.53
CA ALA A 102 -15.37 -1.54 23.19
C ALA A 102 -15.68 -2.92 23.78
N ALA A 103 -15.44 -4.00 23.02
CA ALA A 103 -15.71 -5.37 23.47
C ALA A 103 -14.85 -5.79 24.67
N LEU A 104 -13.60 -5.32 24.72
CA LEU A 104 -12.65 -5.66 25.79
C LEU A 104 -12.64 -4.64 26.95
N GLY A 105 -13.41 -3.55 26.85
CA GLY A 105 -13.39 -2.48 27.84
C GLY A 105 -12.03 -1.78 27.94
N GLN A 106 -11.27 -1.70 26.84
CA GLN A 106 -9.96 -1.08 26.77
C GLN A 106 -10.02 0.29 26.10
N PRO A 107 -9.14 1.23 26.46
CA PRO A 107 -9.08 2.52 25.77
C PRO A 107 -8.59 2.36 24.34
N LEU A 108 -9.24 3.06 23.39
CA LEU A 108 -8.79 3.16 22.02
C LEU A 108 -7.58 4.09 21.96
N LYS A 109 -6.50 3.64 21.31
CA LYS A 109 -5.33 4.48 21.02
C LYS A 109 -5.47 5.07 19.63
N MET A 110 -5.44 6.40 19.54
CA MET A 110 -5.40 7.11 18.26
C MET A 110 -4.02 7.01 17.63
N PRO A 111 -3.91 6.91 16.29
CA PRO A 111 -2.63 7.12 15.61
C PRO A 111 -2.04 8.47 15.96
N ALA A 112 -0.72 8.55 16.11
CA ALA A 112 -0.04 9.83 16.26
C ALA A 112 -0.13 10.63 14.95
N LEU A 113 -0.46 11.92 15.05
CA LEU A 113 -0.56 12.85 13.92
C LEU A 113 0.49 13.96 14.07
N ASP A 114 1.71 13.55 14.43
CA ASP A 114 2.82 14.49 14.62
C ASP A 114 3.45 14.81 13.27
N TYR A 115 3.04 15.91 12.67
CA TYR A 115 3.68 16.46 11.48
C TYR A 115 3.76 18.00 11.58
N THR A 116 4.73 18.55 10.88
CA THR A 116 4.88 20.01 10.78
C THR A 116 4.38 20.45 9.42
N GLU A 117 3.36 21.30 9.42
CA GLU A 117 2.92 21.97 8.19
C GLU A 117 3.93 23.04 7.79
N THR A 118 4.25 23.07 6.50
CA THR A 118 5.08 24.14 5.93
C THR A 118 4.16 25.07 5.14
N GLU A 119 4.20 26.36 5.45
CA GLU A 119 3.50 27.35 4.63
C GLU A 119 4.21 27.44 3.28
N VAL A 120 3.49 27.13 2.22
CA VAL A 120 3.95 27.25 0.85
C VAL A 120 3.00 28.17 0.10
N GLU A 121 3.54 28.94 -0.84
CA GLU A 121 2.73 29.71 -1.77
C GLU A 121 1.77 28.74 -2.49
N LYS A 122 0.46 28.97 -2.31
CA LYS A 122 -0.55 28.07 -2.90
C LYS A 122 -0.41 28.13 -4.42
N PRO A 123 -0.26 26.97 -5.10
CA PRO A 123 -0.42 26.97 -6.54
C PRO A 123 -1.82 27.51 -6.86
N GLY A 124 -1.97 28.23 -7.95
CA GLY A 124 -3.27 28.68 -8.45
C GLY A 124 -4.09 27.49 -8.93
N PHE A 125 -4.63 26.73 -7.98
CA PHE A 125 -5.37 25.49 -8.23
C PHE A 125 -6.78 25.62 -7.65
N ASP A 126 -7.79 25.46 -8.50
CA ASP A 126 -9.19 25.56 -8.10
C ASP A 126 -9.79 24.19 -7.82
N VAL A 127 -10.57 24.08 -6.73
CA VAL A 127 -11.31 22.87 -6.38
C VAL A 127 -12.78 23.21 -6.23
N THR A 128 -13.62 22.61 -7.07
CA THR A 128 -15.08 22.86 -7.11
C THR A 128 -15.88 21.57 -7.04
N VAL A 129 -17.09 21.66 -6.48
CA VAL A 129 -18.05 20.56 -6.46
C VAL A 129 -19.36 21.08 -7.07
N GLU A 130 -19.71 20.60 -8.27
CA GLU A 130 -20.94 20.94 -8.98
C GLU A 130 -22.10 19.99 -8.70
N ALA A 131 -21.81 18.83 -8.06
CA ALA A 131 -22.81 17.83 -7.68
C ALA A 131 -22.80 17.60 -6.15
N PRO A 132 -23.20 18.61 -5.35
CA PRO A 132 -23.12 18.52 -3.89
C PRO A 132 -24.08 17.49 -3.27
N ASP A 133 -25.09 17.06 -4.00
CA ASP A 133 -26.00 15.99 -3.61
C ASP A 133 -25.36 14.60 -3.66
N LEU A 134 -24.36 14.39 -4.52
CA LEU A 134 -23.59 13.14 -4.64
C LEU A 134 -22.25 13.22 -3.94
N CYS A 135 -21.63 14.39 -3.91
CA CYS A 135 -20.36 14.65 -3.24
C CYS A 135 -20.49 15.90 -2.37
N PRO A 136 -20.90 15.79 -1.10
CA PRO A 136 -21.12 16.94 -0.24
C PRO A 136 -19.80 17.63 0.17
N ARG A 137 -18.68 16.95 0.05
CA ARG A 137 -17.35 17.48 0.38
C ARG A 137 -16.26 16.77 -0.41
N TYR A 138 -15.35 17.55 -0.97
CA TYR A 138 -14.12 17.08 -1.59
C TYR A 138 -12.94 17.88 -1.01
N ILE A 139 -11.84 17.17 -0.69
CA ILE A 139 -10.62 17.79 -0.16
C ILE A 139 -9.48 17.41 -1.09
N ALA A 140 -8.72 18.39 -1.52
CA ALA A 140 -7.48 18.19 -2.24
C ALA A 140 -6.29 18.73 -1.42
N HIS A 141 -5.18 18.03 -1.47
CA HIS A 141 -3.90 18.46 -0.95
C HIS A 141 -2.91 18.53 -2.09
N TYR A 142 -2.18 19.62 -2.18
CA TYR A 142 -1.07 19.75 -3.11
C TYR A 142 0.21 19.28 -2.43
N VAL A 143 0.94 18.40 -3.10
CA VAL A 143 2.21 17.84 -2.62
C VAL A 143 3.27 18.11 -3.69
N TYR A 144 4.41 18.63 -3.32
CA TYR A 144 5.50 19.00 -4.21
C TYR A 144 6.82 18.36 -3.76
N ASP A 145 7.85 18.45 -4.61
CA ASP A 145 9.14 17.80 -4.39
C ASP A 145 9.02 16.27 -4.17
N VAL A 146 8.03 15.67 -4.83
CA VAL A 146 7.82 14.22 -4.78
C VAL A 146 8.98 13.49 -5.47
N LYS A 147 9.48 12.45 -4.84
CA LYS A 147 10.41 11.49 -5.44
C LYS A 147 9.80 10.10 -5.38
N LEU A 148 9.44 9.59 -6.53
CA LEU A 148 8.94 8.22 -6.60
C LEU A 148 10.04 7.23 -6.22
N ALA A 149 9.67 6.30 -5.35
CA ALA A 149 10.54 5.25 -4.86
C ALA A 149 9.69 4.08 -4.36
N GLN A 150 10.32 2.98 -4.06
CA GLN A 150 9.68 1.93 -3.27
C GLN A 150 9.33 2.45 -1.88
N SER A 151 8.18 2.04 -1.38
CA SER A 151 7.78 2.31 -0.01
C SER A 151 8.74 1.68 1.01
N PRO A 152 8.85 2.25 2.21
CA PRO A 152 9.60 1.64 3.28
C PRO A 152 9.14 0.20 3.56
N ALA A 153 10.06 -0.69 3.91
CA ALA A 153 9.78 -2.11 4.11
C ALA A 153 8.63 -2.38 5.09
N TRP A 154 8.51 -1.58 6.16
CA TRP A 154 7.41 -1.71 7.11
C TRP A 154 6.03 -1.46 6.50
N MET A 155 5.91 -0.49 5.59
CA MET A 155 4.65 -0.15 4.91
C MET A 155 4.28 -1.23 3.89
N ARG A 156 5.22 -1.64 3.06
CA ARG A 156 5.05 -2.72 2.08
C ARG A 156 4.55 -4.00 2.76
N ARG A 157 5.22 -4.39 3.85
CA ARG A 157 4.83 -5.56 4.63
C ARG A 157 3.40 -5.44 5.18
N ARG A 158 3.04 -4.29 5.79
CA ARG A 158 1.67 -4.11 6.32
C ARG A 158 0.61 -4.17 5.24
N LEU A 159 0.90 -3.59 4.07
CA LEU A 159 0.01 -3.67 2.90
C LEU A 159 -0.12 -5.11 2.41
N ALA A 160 0.99 -5.84 2.27
CA ALA A 160 0.98 -7.24 1.86
C ALA A 160 0.18 -8.13 2.82
N LEU A 161 0.30 -7.92 4.14
CA LEU A 161 -0.45 -8.67 5.16
C LEU A 161 -1.98 -8.46 5.07
N VAL A 162 -2.44 -7.35 4.51
CA VAL A 162 -3.87 -7.09 4.26
C VAL A 162 -4.28 -7.31 2.79
N GLY A 163 -3.42 -7.98 2.01
CA GLY A 163 -3.69 -8.37 0.63
C GLY A 163 -3.56 -7.26 -0.41
N ASN A 164 -2.83 -6.18 -0.10
CA ASN A 164 -2.50 -5.12 -1.05
C ASN A 164 -1.04 -5.26 -1.51
N ASN A 165 -0.83 -5.36 -2.83
CA ASN A 165 0.51 -5.30 -3.40
C ASN A 165 1.04 -3.87 -3.35
N SER A 166 2.32 -3.72 -3.02
CA SER A 166 3.03 -2.45 -3.08
C SER A 166 3.34 -2.06 -4.53
N ILE A 167 3.14 -0.81 -4.87
CA ILE A 167 3.38 -0.26 -6.22
C ILE A 167 4.45 0.82 -6.17
N SER A 168 4.18 1.92 -5.47
CA SER A 168 5.10 3.04 -5.27
C SER A 168 4.76 3.74 -3.95
N ASN A 169 5.68 4.52 -3.42
CA ASN A 169 5.47 5.22 -2.15
C ASN A 169 4.19 6.07 -2.14
N ILE A 170 3.85 6.76 -3.23
CA ILE A 170 2.64 7.59 -3.30
C ILE A 170 1.38 6.73 -3.31
N VAL A 171 1.31 5.73 -4.18
CA VAL A 171 0.15 4.82 -4.27
C VAL A 171 -0.03 4.03 -2.98
N ASP A 172 1.06 3.58 -2.39
CA ASP A 172 1.06 2.82 -1.14
C ASP A 172 0.58 3.66 0.04
N ILE A 173 0.94 4.95 0.11
CA ILE A 173 0.40 5.87 1.13
C ILE A 173 -1.11 5.96 1.01
N THR A 174 -1.67 6.13 -0.20
CA THR A 174 -3.13 6.20 -0.39
C THR A 174 -3.81 4.90 0.03
N ASN A 175 -3.25 3.75 -0.33
CA ASN A 175 -3.75 2.44 0.06
C ASN A 175 -3.61 2.21 1.57
N TYR A 176 -2.50 2.61 2.17
CA TYR A 176 -2.26 2.46 3.60
C TYR A 176 -3.29 3.24 4.42
N ILE A 177 -3.52 4.52 4.10
CA ILE A 177 -4.51 5.35 4.79
C ILE A 177 -5.92 4.81 4.61
N MET A 178 -6.27 4.34 3.42
CA MET A 178 -7.56 3.71 3.17
C MET A 178 -7.75 2.46 4.05
N ARG A 179 -6.74 1.60 4.19
CA ARG A 179 -6.81 0.42 5.03
C ARG A 179 -6.79 0.75 6.52
N GLU A 180 -6.02 1.73 6.93
CA GLU A 180 -5.92 2.13 8.33
C GLU A 180 -7.17 2.86 8.82
N LEU A 181 -7.62 3.88 8.10
CA LEU A 181 -8.67 4.81 8.53
C LEU A 181 -10.02 4.62 7.82
N GLY A 182 -10.06 3.87 6.72
CA GLY A 182 -11.28 3.70 5.92
C GLY A 182 -11.59 4.87 4.99
N GLN A 183 -10.63 5.80 4.79
CA GLN A 183 -10.80 6.94 3.91
C GLN A 183 -10.09 6.69 2.59
N PRO A 184 -10.81 6.44 1.48
CA PRO A 184 -10.20 6.34 0.16
C PRO A 184 -9.55 7.66 -0.25
N LEU A 185 -8.33 7.56 -0.78
CA LEU A 185 -7.60 8.67 -1.40
C LEU A 185 -7.23 8.28 -2.82
N HIS A 186 -7.00 9.28 -3.65
CA HIS A 186 -6.42 9.11 -4.97
C HIS A 186 -5.37 10.19 -5.22
N ALA A 187 -4.26 9.82 -5.84
CA ALA A 187 -3.20 10.75 -6.21
C ALA A 187 -3.25 11.00 -7.73
N PHE A 188 -3.14 12.25 -8.11
CA PHE A 188 -3.08 12.70 -9.50
C PHE A 188 -1.72 13.35 -9.75
N ASP A 189 -1.13 13.10 -10.89
CA ASP A 189 0.04 13.83 -11.38
C ASP A 189 -0.40 15.19 -11.89
N CYS A 190 0.09 16.27 -11.27
CA CYS A 190 -0.31 17.64 -11.59
C CYS A 190 0.04 18.04 -13.01
N ASP A 191 1.13 17.52 -13.59
CA ASP A 191 1.53 17.82 -14.97
C ASP A 191 0.50 17.35 -16.02
N TYR A 192 -0.38 16.43 -15.65
CA TYR A 192 -1.44 15.87 -16.51
C TYR A 192 -2.82 16.44 -16.23
N LEU A 193 -2.94 17.37 -15.25
CA LEU A 193 -4.19 18.06 -14.95
C LEU A 193 -4.29 19.36 -15.74
N GLU A 194 -5.19 19.40 -16.71
CA GLU A 194 -5.39 20.60 -17.53
C GLU A 194 -6.19 21.67 -16.78
N GLY A 195 -5.74 22.93 -16.89
CA GLY A 195 -6.43 24.07 -16.32
C GLY A 195 -6.25 24.29 -14.83
N ASN A 196 -5.30 23.60 -14.18
CA ASN A 196 -5.00 23.71 -12.76
C ASN A 196 -6.26 23.67 -11.88
N ALA A 197 -7.13 22.72 -12.13
CA ALA A 197 -8.40 22.62 -11.45
C ALA A 197 -8.81 21.15 -11.21
N ILE A 198 -9.56 20.95 -10.14
CA ILE A 198 -10.34 19.74 -9.90
C ILE A 198 -11.81 20.13 -9.79
N CYS A 199 -12.67 19.51 -10.58
CA CYS A 199 -14.12 19.70 -10.55
C CYS A 199 -14.82 18.35 -10.36
N VAL A 200 -15.56 18.20 -9.27
CA VAL A 200 -16.40 17.02 -9.05
C VAL A 200 -17.80 17.30 -9.57
N ARG A 201 -18.19 16.62 -10.65
CA ARG A 201 -19.46 16.88 -11.36
C ARG A 201 -20.09 15.58 -11.88
N ARG A 202 -21.30 15.68 -12.36
CA ARG A 202 -21.87 14.62 -13.20
C ARG A 202 -21.19 14.60 -14.56
N ALA A 203 -21.03 13.40 -15.11
CA ALA A 203 -20.56 13.26 -16.48
C ALA A 203 -21.57 13.84 -17.48
N ALA A 204 -21.10 14.27 -18.64
CA ALA A 204 -21.93 14.58 -19.76
C ALA A 204 -22.40 13.28 -20.47
N GLU A 205 -23.51 13.36 -21.19
CA GLU A 205 -23.99 12.22 -21.99
C GLU A 205 -22.98 11.88 -23.08
N GLY A 206 -22.55 10.61 -23.13
CA GLY A 206 -21.57 10.13 -24.10
C GLY A 206 -20.11 10.50 -23.79
N GLU A 207 -19.83 11.14 -22.64
CA GLU A 207 -18.47 11.45 -22.21
C GLU A 207 -17.67 10.16 -21.98
N LYS A 208 -16.38 10.15 -22.32
CA LYS A 208 -15.54 8.97 -22.26
C LYS A 208 -14.41 9.11 -21.25
N ILE A 209 -14.06 8.01 -20.62
CA ILE A 209 -12.87 7.87 -19.77
C ILE A 209 -12.23 6.51 -19.99
N VAL A 210 -10.89 6.47 -19.97
CA VAL A 210 -10.11 5.22 -19.87
C VAL A 210 -9.60 5.15 -18.44
N THR A 211 -9.92 4.06 -17.74
CA THR A 211 -9.55 3.84 -16.35
C THR A 211 -8.18 3.16 -16.24
N LEU A 212 -7.59 3.13 -15.03
CA LEU A 212 -6.26 2.55 -14.75
C LEU A 212 -6.14 1.06 -15.15
N ASP A 213 -7.26 0.34 -15.27
CA ASP A 213 -7.32 -1.03 -15.79
C ASP A 213 -7.47 -1.10 -17.32
N GLU A 214 -7.14 0.00 -18.02
CA GLU A 214 -7.15 0.15 -19.49
C GLU A 214 -8.52 -0.07 -20.15
N LYS A 215 -9.61 0.04 -19.39
CA LYS A 215 -10.96 -0.08 -19.94
C LYS A 215 -11.54 1.28 -20.31
N GLU A 216 -12.10 1.36 -21.52
CA GLU A 216 -12.85 2.54 -21.95
C GLU A 216 -14.31 2.43 -21.50
N PHE A 217 -14.82 3.48 -20.87
CA PHE A 217 -16.21 3.62 -20.49
C PHE A 217 -16.84 4.83 -21.19
N THR A 218 -18.06 4.63 -21.70
CA THR A 218 -18.93 5.71 -22.14
C THR A 218 -19.90 6.03 -21.02
N LEU A 219 -19.86 7.27 -20.54
CA LEU A 219 -20.57 7.74 -19.37
C LEU A 219 -21.89 8.39 -19.73
N ASN A 220 -22.72 8.58 -18.73
CA ASN A 220 -23.97 9.31 -18.80
C ASN A 220 -24.15 10.21 -17.56
N THR A 221 -25.22 10.98 -17.51
CA THR A 221 -25.49 11.96 -16.45
C THR A 221 -25.72 11.38 -15.05
N ASN A 222 -25.84 10.05 -14.91
CA ASN A 222 -25.90 9.38 -13.60
C ASN A 222 -24.52 9.05 -13.01
N ASN A 223 -23.45 9.18 -13.81
CA ASN A 223 -22.11 8.90 -13.36
C ASN A 223 -21.50 10.16 -12.72
N LEU A 224 -20.91 10.00 -11.55
CA LEU A 224 -20.10 11.03 -10.91
C LEU A 224 -18.65 10.89 -11.34
N VAL A 225 -18.05 12.00 -11.75
CA VAL A 225 -16.65 12.05 -12.19
C VAL A 225 -15.87 13.12 -11.43
N ILE A 226 -14.59 12.87 -11.26
CA ILE A 226 -13.60 13.88 -10.90
C ILE A 226 -12.97 14.33 -12.21
N CYS A 227 -13.01 15.61 -12.49
CA CYS A 227 -12.48 16.20 -13.71
C CYS A 227 -11.32 17.15 -13.39
N ASP A 228 -10.42 17.34 -14.34
CA ASP A 228 -9.59 18.51 -14.41
C ASP A 228 -10.38 19.70 -15.00
N GLY A 229 -9.73 20.74 -15.48
CA GLY A 229 -10.39 21.88 -16.12
C GLY A 229 -11.08 21.56 -17.46
N LYS A 230 -10.92 20.35 -18.02
CA LYS A 230 -11.43 20.01 -19.34
C LYS A 230 -12.08 18.62 -19.45
N LYS A 231 -11.54 17.59 -18.79
CA LYS A 231 -11.88 16.19 -19.01
C LYS A 231 -11.98 15.41 -17.70
N PRO A 232 -12.69 14.25 -17.69
CA PRO A 232 -12.68 13.37 -16.53
C PRO A 232 -11.31 12.73 -16.33
N VAL A 233 -10.86 12.73 -15.08
CA VAL A 233 -9.61 12.13 -14.63
C VAL A 233 -9.84 10.99 -13.65
N ALA A 234 -11.07 10.80 -13.16
CA ALA A 234 -11.46 9.62 -12.39
C ALA A 234 -12.98 9.39 -12.44
N LEU A 235 -13.40 8.12 -12.34
CA LEU A 235 -14.74 7.74 -11.93
C LEU A 235 -14.80 7.86 -10.41
N ALA A 236 -15.56 8.83 -9.91
CA ALA A 236 -15.55 9.18 -8.49
C ALA A 236 -15.94 8.00 -7.59
N GLY A 237 -15.07 7.66 -6.64
CA GLY A 237 -15.26 6.55 -5.71
C GLY A 237 -15.13 5.15 -6.33
N ILE A 238 -14.72 5.03 -7.58
CA ILE A 238 -14.62 3.74 -8.30
C ILE A 238 -13.19 3.49 -8.77
N MET A 239 -12.68 4.31 -9.70
CA MET A 239 -11.39 4.06 -10.34
C MET A 239 -10.77 5.35 -10.90
N GLY A 240 -9.47 5.52 -10.73
CA GLY A 240 -8.72 6.58 -11.38
C GLY A 240 -8.65 6.45 -12.90
N GLY A 241 -8.45 7.57 -13.58
CA GLY A 241 -8.21 7.60 -15.01
C GLY A 241 -6.75 7.38 -15.36
N LEU A 242 -6.51 6.68 -16.46
CA LEU A 242 -5.16 6.42 -16.99
C LEU A 242 -4.44 7.72 -17.38
N ASN A 243 -5.19 8.77 -17.66
CA ASN A 243 -4.70 10.04 -18.18
C ASN A 243 -4.09 10.99 -17.12
N SER A 244 -4.13 10.60 -15.84
CA SER A 244 -3.62 11.40 -14.71
C SER A 244 -2.93 10.55 -13.64
N GLU A 245 -2.51 9.35 -14.02
CA GLU A 245 -1.83 8.42 -13.10
C GLU A 245 -0.44 8.93 -12.69
N ILE A 246 -0.01 8.49 -11.51
CA ILE A 246 1.34 8.72 -11.01
C ILE A 246 2.35 7.92 -11.83
N ARG A 247 3.41 8.56 -12.31
CA ARG A 247 4.47 8.00 -13.16
C ARG A 247 5.84 8.22 -12.54
N ASP A 248 6.84 7.53 -13.04
CA ASP A 248 8.22 7.66 -12.56
C ASP A 248 8.78 9.08 -12.65
N THR A 249 8.15 9.93 -13.48
CA THR A 249 8.52 11.34 -13.67
C THR A 249 7.74 12.30 -12.80
N THR A 250 6.76 11.83 -12.03
CA THR A 250 5.91 12.68 -11.18
C THR A 250 6.72 13.36 -10.09
N THR A 251 6.58 14.68 -10.01
CA THR A 251 7.23 15.55 -8.99
C THR A 251 6.25 16.36 -8.16
N GLU A 252 4.97 16.44 -8.60
CA GLU A 252 3.89 17.21 -7.97
C GLU A 252 2.56 16.48 -8.03
#